data_7f166fb7c6da96414b68ed4dd101a8cb
#
_entry.id   7f166fb7c6da96414b68ed4dd101a8cb
#
_cell.length_a   1.000
_cell.length_b   1.000
_cell.length_c   1.000
_cell.angle_alpha   90.00
_cell.angle_beta   90.00
_cell.angle_gamma   90.00
#
_symmetry.space_group_name_H-M   'P 1'
#
loop_
_entity.id
_entity.type
_entity.pdbx_description
1 polymer ?
#
loop_
_entity_poly.entity_id
_entity_poly.type
_entity_poly.pdbx_seq_one_letter_code
_entity_poly.pdbx_strand_id
1 'polypeptide(L)'
;MVEAFSGRSGEPDYSRVTNPTVTFYERKVKEMTGAASVSAFNSGMAAITNVFMAVAAKGKNIVTSKHMFGNTFALITRTLARFGVEAKVIDLTDIAEVERSVDANSACIFLEIVTNPQLEVADLPELARIAHKQGIPLIADTTFIPFTEFDARALGVDLQVVSSTKYISGGATSLGGLVIDYGTFPEIDRLIKNELLFNLGAYMTPHAAYMQTLGLETLDARYKVQADNSLRLARMLKSLPQIKNVGYIAL
;
A
#
# COMPACT_ATOMS: atom_id res chain seq x y z
N MET A 1 14.04 -10.89 31.35
CA MET A 1 13.00 -9.85 31.20
C MET A 1 13.60 -8.46 30.99
N VAL A 2 14.45 -7.92 31.88
CA VAL A 2 15.06 -6.57 31.69
C VAL A 2 15.90 -6.49 30.40
N GLU A 3 16.66 -7.52 30.07
CA GLU A 3 17.50 -7.56 28.87
C GLU A 3 16.66 -7.62 27.57
N ALA A 4 15.53 -8.34 27.58
CA ALA A 4 14.59 -8.37 26.47
C ALA A 4 13.98 -6.98 26.24
N PHE A 5 13.42 -6.37 27.29
CA PHE A 5 12.86 -5.00 27.20
C PHE A 5 13.87 -3.92 26.80
N SER A 6 15.14 -4.14 27.04
CA SER A 6 16.21 -3.23 26.60
C SER A 6 16.72 -3.52 25.19
N GLY A 7 16.15 -4.51 24.48
CA GLY A 7 16.58 -4.95 23.15
C GLY A 7 17.95 -5.63 23.12
N ARG A 8 18.55 -5.92 24.29
CA ARG A 8 19.90 -6.48 24.37
C ARG A 8 19.97 -7.99 24.18
N SER A 9 18.85 -8.70 24.41
CA SER A 9 18.81 -10.16 24.25
C SER A 9 18.55 -10.59 22.80
N GLY A 10 18.00 -9.70 21.94
CA GLY A 10 17.51 -10.06 20.61
C GLY A 10 16.28 -10.98 20.61
N GLU A 11 15.79 -11.37 21.79
CA GLU A 11 14.61 -12.22 21.92
C GLU A 11 13.32 -11.41 21.90
N PRO A 12 12.23 -11.95 21.33
CA PRO A 12 10.92 -11.32 21.36
C PRO A 12 10.44 -11.15 22.80
N ASP A 13 10.06 -9.95 23.17
CA ASP A 13 9.65 -9.61 24.54
C ASP A 13 8.14 -9.34 24.65
N TYR A 14 7.56 -8.71 23.65
CA TYR A 14 6.17 -8.30 23.67
C TYR A 14 5.55 -8.35 22.28
N SER A 15 4.50 -9.15 22.11
CA SER A 15 3.94 -9.48 20.77
C SER A 15 3.41 -8.29 19.95
N ARG A 16 3.10 -7.16 20.58
CA ARG A 16 2.75 -5.93 19.87
C ARG A 16 3.97 -5.31 19.18
N VAL A 17 5.15 -5.60 19.68
CA VAL A 17 6.43 -5.05 19.23
C VAL A 17 7.14 -6.02 18.29
N THR A 18 7.39 -7.23 18.78
CA THR A 18 8.06 -8.30 18.05
C THR A 18 7.35 -9.62 18.30
N ASN A 19 7.08 -10.36 17.23
CA ASN A 19 6.52 -11.71 17.33
C ASN A 19 7.09 -12.59 16.21
N PRO A 20 7.64 -13.77 16.52
CA PRO A 20 8.30 -14.64 15.53
C PRO A 20 7.42 -14.98 14.33
N THR A 21 6.10 -15.20 14.54
CA THR A 21 5.16 -15.53 13.46
C THR A 21 4.94 -14.34 12.54
N VAL A 22 4.83 -13.12 13.09
CA VAL A 22 4.71 -11.88 12.29
C VAL A 22 6.01 -11.62 11.54
N THR A 23 7.15 -11.71 12.21
CA THR A 23 8.47 -11.55 11.58
C THR A 23 8.70 -12.57 10.45
N PHE A 24 8.23 -13.82 10.62
CA PHE A 24 8.29 -14.81 9.54
C PHE A 24 7.48 -14.39 8.31
N TYR A 25 6.25 -13.91 8.53
CA TYR A 25 5.38 -13.41 7.45
C TYR A 25 6.00 -12.22 6.73
N GLU A 26 6.51 -11.22 7.47
CA GLU A 26 7.20 -10.06 6.92
C GLU A 26 8.43 -10.45 6.09
N ARG A 27 9.25 -11.37 6.62
CA ARG A 27 10.43 -11.88 5.92
C ARG A 27 10.05 -12.60 4.63
N LYS A 28 9.00 -13.42 4.63
CA LYS A 28 8.52 -14.11 3.44
C LYS A 28 8.09 -13.11 2.35
N VAL A 29 7.33 -12.08 2.71
CA VAL A 29 6.94 -11.02 1.77
C VAL A 29 8.17 -10.26 1.28
N LYS A 30 9.11 -9.93 2.16
CA LYS A 30 10.38 -9.29 1.80
C LYS A 30 11.18 -10.09 0.76
N GLU A 31 11.29 -11.40 0.96
CA GLU A 31 11.96 -12.30 0.02
C GLU A 31 11.25 -12.36 -1.34
N MET A 32 9.91 -12.38 -1.36
CA MET A 32 9.11 -12.40 -2.58
C MET A 32 9.19 -11.11 -3.39
N THR A 33 9.36 -9.96 -2.72
CA THR A 33 9.34 -8.62 -3.34
C THR A 33 10.72 -8.01 -3.57
N GLY A 34 11.78 -8.57 -2.98
CA GLY A 34 13.11 -7.97 -2.97
C GLY A 34 13.17 -6.63 -2.21
N ALA A 35 12.21 -6.37 -1.34
CA ALA A 35 12.13 -5.15 -0.55
C ALA A 35 13.30 -5.00 0.43
N ALA A 36 13.63 -3.77 0.79
CA ALA A 36 14.57 -3.48 1.88
C ALA A 36 13.96 -3.80 3.24
N SER A 37 12.65 -3.53 3.38
CA SER A 37 11.91 -3.75 4.62
C SER A 37 10.45 -4.05 4.35
N VAL A 38 9.80 -4.76 5.28
CA VAL A 38 8.35 -4.99 5.30
C VAL A 38 7.85 -4.81 6.73
N SER A 39 6.68 -4.16 6.86
CA SER A 39 5.96 -4.01 8.14
C SER A 39 4.53 -4.50 7.99
N ALA A 40 4.08 -5.35 8.91
CA ALA A 40 2.74 -5.92 8.92
C ALA A 40 1.81 -5.23 9.93
N PHE A 41 0.59 -4.93 9.49
CA PHE A 41 -0.44 -4.19 10.23
C PHE A 41 -1.73 -5.00 10.34
N ASN A 42 -2.59 -4.62 11.29
CA ASN A 42 -3.89 -5.27 11.49
C ASN A 42 -4.91 -4.98 10.39
N SER A 43 -4.67 -4.03 9.49
CA SER A 43 -5.51 -3.72 8.33
C SER A 43 -4.76 -2.88 7.29
N GLY A 44 -5.27 -2.86 6.04
CA GLY A 44 -4.76 -1.95 5.00
C GLY A 44 -4.86 -0.48 5.39
N MET A 45 -5.96 -0.07 6.04
CA MET A 45 -6.12 1.31 6.53
C MET A 45 -5.10 1.66 7.62
N ALA A 46 -4.74 0.71 8.49
CA ALA A 46 -3.68 0.92 9.46
C ALA A 46 -2.31 1.11 8.79
N ALA A 47 -2.00 0.33 7.75
CA ALA A 47 -0.79 0.49 6.95
C ALA A 47 -0.73 1.88 6.29
N ILE A 48 -1.80 2.29 5.58
CA ILE A 48 -1.91 3.60 4.93
C ILE A 48 -1.76 4.73 5.96
N THR A 49 -2.44 4.64 7.11
CA THR A 49 -2.38 5.67 8.15
C THR A 49 -0.97 5.83 8.70
N ASN A 50 -0.28 4.71 8.97
CA ASN A 50 1.11 4.75 9.45
C ASN A 50 2.05 5.39 8.42
N VAL A 51 1.90 5.06 7.13
CA VAL A 51 2.70 5.69 6.07
C VAL A 51 2.44 7.20 6.01
N PHE A 52 1.17 7.63 5.99
CA PHE A 52 0.88 9.06 5.94
C PHE A 52 1.37 9.82 7.17
N MET A 53 1.28 9.22 8.36
CA MET A 53 1.83 9.84 9.58
C MET A 53 3.37 9.86 9.58
N ALA A 54 4.02 8.97 8.84
CA ALA A 54 5.47 8.98 8.71
C ALA A 54 5.96 10.05 7.72
N VAL A 55 5.22 10.33 6.65
CA VAL A 55 5.66 11.26 5.60
C VAL A 55 5.10 12.67 5.76
N ALA A 56 3.91 12.84 6.33
CA ALA A 56 3.20 14.12 6.37
C ALA A 56 3.07 14.67 7.79
N ALA A 57 3.35 15.96 7.93
CA ALA A 57 3.19 16.74 9.16
C ALA A 57 2.33 17.99 8.88
N LYS A 58 2.01 18.73 9.94
CA LYS A 58 1.30 20.03 9.83
C LYS A 58 1.97 20.96 8.80
N GLY A 59 1.19 21.46 7.87
CA GLY A 59 1.64 22.36 6.79
C GLY A 59 2.14 21.62 5.54
N LYS A 60 2.18 20.30 5.55
CA LYS A 60 2.48 19.48 4.37
C LYS A 60 1.20 19.12 3.60
N ASN A 61 1.37 18.75 2.33
CA ASN A 61 0.29 18.24 1.50
C ASN A 61 0.60 16.87 0.93
N ILE A 62 -0.45 16.10 0.65
CA ILE A 62 -0.42 14.81 -0.05
C ILE A 62 -1.06 15.03 -1.42
N VAL A 63 -0.30 14.83 -2.49
CA VAL A 63 -0.80 14.86 -3.86
C VAL A 63 -1.39 13.49 -4.20
N THR A 64 -2.67 13.45 -4.62
CA THR A 64 -3.37 12.18 -4.77
C THR A 64 -4.48 12.23 -5.81
N SER A 65 -4.98 11.05 -6.23
CA SER A 65 -6.05 10.94 -7.22
C SER A 65 -7.40 11.36 -6.64
N LYS A 66 -8.23 11.97 -7.50
CA LYS A 66 -9.66 12.15 -7.25
C LYS A 66 -10.43 10.81 -7.20
N HIS A 67 -9.87 9.77 -7.80
CA HIS A 67 -10.42 8.42 -7.82
C HIS A 67 -9.57 7.50 -6.95
N MET A 68 -10.14 7.07 -5.84
CA MET A 68 -9.53 6.13 -4.89
C MET A 68 -10.58 5.54 -3.95
N PHE A 69 -10.17 4.55 -3.18
CA PHE A 69 -11.01 3.93 -2.16
C PHE A 69 -11.52 4.97 -1.13
N GLY A 70 -12.83 4.96 -0.90
CA GLY A 70 -13.51 6.02 -0.16
C GLY A 70 -12.96 6.28 1.26
N ASN A 71 -12.50 5.24 1.98
CA ASN A 71 -11.92 5.42 3.30
C ASN A 71 -10.53 6.08 3.25
N THR A 72 -9.73 5.78 2.23
CA THR A 72 -8.44 6.46 2.00
C THR A 72 -8.68 7.93 1.68
N PHE A 73 -9.63 8.21 0.81
CA PHE A 73 -10.04 9.59 0.50
C PHE A 73 -10.49 10.33 1.76
N ALA A 74 -11.36 9.72 2.58
CA ALA A 74 -11.82 10.32 3.83
C ALA A 74 -10.69 10.51 4.86
N LEU A 75 -9.75 9.58 4.92
CA LEU A 75 -8.56 9.70 5.78
C LEU A 75 -7.76 10.94 5.43
N ILE A 76 -7.43 11.15 4.15
CA ILE A 76 -6.61 12.28 3.71
C ILE A 76 -7.40 13.60 3.87
N THR A 77 -8.62 13.65 3.33
CA THR A 77 -9.38 14.91 3.21
C THR A 77 -10.09 15.35 4.48
N ARG A 78 -10.34 14.45 5.43
CA ARG A 78 -11.10 14.75 6.66
C ARG A 78 -10.30 14.50 7.93
N THR A 79 -9.68 13.32 8.04
CA THR A 79 -9.01 12.94 9.29
C THR A 79 -7.67 13.66 9.42
N LEU A 80 -6.79 13.55 8.43
CA LEU A 80 -5.48 14.20 8.45
C LEU A 80 -5.57 15.72 8.33
N ALA A 81 -6.59 16.25 7.68
CA ALA A 81 -6.86 17.69 7.64
C ALA A 81 -7.02 18.30 9.04
N ARG A 82 -7.55 17.55 10.02
CA ARG A 82 -7.64 18.00 11.43
C ARG A 82 -6.27 18.17 12.09
N PHE A 83 -5.24 17.53 11.53
CA PHE A 83 -3.85 17.64 11.99
C PHE A 83 -3.02 18.58 11.12
N GLY A 84 -3.68 19.33 10.21
CA GLY A 84 -3.06 20.35 9.38
C GLY A 84 -2.33 19.80 8.15
N VAL A 85 -2.65 18.58 7.70
CA VAL A 85 -2.19 18.03 6.43
C VAL A 85 -3.22 18.35 5.35
N GLU A 86 -2.77 18.95 4.25
CA GLU A 86 -3.62 19.29 3.10
C GLU A 86 -3.72 18.12 2.11
N ALA A 87 -4.89 17.97 1.48
CA ALA A 87 -5.07 17.05 0.35
C ALA A 87 -5.09 17.82 -0.96
N LYS A 88 -4.16 17.54 -1.88
CA LYS A 88 -4.22 17.98 -3.27
C LYS A 88 -4.79 16.88 -4.12
N VAL A 89 -6.10 16.95 -4.33
CA VAL A 89 -6.86 15.94 -5.07
C VAL A 89 -6.96 16.35 -6.52
N ILE A 90 -6.27 15.63 -7.41
CA ILE A 90 -6.08 15.99 -8.82
C ILE A 90 -6.31 14.78 -9.73
N ASP A 91 -6.18 14.98 -11.04
CA ASP A 91 -6.13 13.89 -12.02
C ASP A 91 -4.68 13.42 -12.20
N LEU A 92 -4.34 12.26 -11.61
CA LEU A 92 -2.98 11.70 -11.74
C LEU A 92 -2.68 11.13 -13.14
N THR A 93 -3.66 11.08 -14.05
CA THR A 93 -3.42 10.73 -15.45
C THR A 93 -3.03 11.95 -16.31
N ASP A 94 -3.27 13.17 -15.81
CA ASP A 94 -2.76 14.43 -16.40
C ASP A 94 -1.40 14.80 -15.79
N ILE A 95 -0.32 14.35 -16.43
CA ILE A 95 1.05 14.60 -15.97
C ILE A 95 1.36 16.09 -15.80
N ALA A 96 0.82 16.96 -16.66
CA ALA A 96 1.02 18.40 -16.54
C ALA A 96 0.30 18.98 -15.31
N GLU A 97 -0.86 18.44 -14.92
CA GLU A 97 -1.52 18.81 -13.66
C GLU A 97 -0.70 18.36 -12.45
N VAL A 98 -0.13 17.14 -12.50
CA VAL A 98 0.75 16.62 -11.44
C VAL A 98 1.97 17.53 -11.24
N GLU A 99 2.67 17.87 -12.33
CA GLU A 99 3.85 18.75 -12.25
C GLU A 99 3.55 20.12 -11.65
N ARG A 100 2.37 20.69 -11.94
CA ARG A 100 1.94 21.97 -11.34
C ARG A 100 1.52 21.87 -9.89
N SER A 101 1.08 20.68 -9.47
CA SER A 101 0.51 20.45 -8.14
C SER A 101 1.57 20.08 -7.09
N VAL A 102 2.67 19.45 -7.51
CA VAL A 102 3.77 19.09 -6.61
C VAL A 102 4.59 20.34 -6.29
N ASP A 103 4.78 20.62 -5.01
CA ASP A 103 5.51 21.80 -4.51
C ASP A 103 6.41 21.48 -3.31
N ALA A 104 7.06 22.49 -2.73
CA ALA A 104 7.97 22.37 -1.58
C ALA A 104 7.28 21.85 -0.30
N ASN A 105 5.96 21.92 -0.21
CA ASN A 105 5.19 21.41 0.90
C ASN A 105 4.66 20.00 0.64
N SER A 106 4.83 19.44 -0.57
CA SER A 106 4.40 18.10 -0.87
C SER A 106 5.21 17.09 -0.07
N ALA A 107 4.52 16.13 0.57
CA ALA A 107 5.11 15.08 1.40
C ALA A 107 5.26 13.78 0.62
N CYS A 108 4.35 13.50 -0.29
CA CYS A 108 4.38 12.35 -1.19
C CYS A 108 3.41 12.54 -2.34
N ILE A 109 3.57 11.71 -3.38
CA ILE A 109 2.50 11.38 -4.33
C ILE A 109 1.94 10.02 -3.89
N PHE A 110 0.62 9.94 -3.69
CA PHE A 110 -0.07 8.69 -3.33
C PHE A 110 -1.13 8.33 -4.35
N LEU A 111 -1.17 7.06 -4.77
CA LEU A 111 -2.18 6.56 -5.71
C LEU A 111 -2.55 5.10 -5.44
N GLU A 112 -3.69 4.66 -5.98
CA GLU A 112 -3.98 3.26 -6.26
C GLU A 112 -3.49 2.93 -7.67
N ILE A 113 -2.70 1.88 -7.86
CA ILE A 113 -2.16 1.54 -9.19
C ILE A 113 -3.25 1.22 -10.21
N VAL A 114 -4.37 0.73 -9.74
CA VAL A 114 -5.63 0.59 -10.46
C VAL A 114 -6.72 1.11 -9.53
N THR A 115 -7.38 2.19 -9.93
CA THR A 115 -8.36 2.85 -9.07
C THR A 115 -9.62 2.01 -8.87
N ASN A 116 -10.16 2.00 -7.67
CA ASN A 116 -11.39 1.30 -7.32
C ASN A 116 -12.54 2.32 -7.12
N PRO A 117 -13.63 2.28 -7.91
CA PRO A 117 -14.00 1.27 -8.91
C PRO A 117 -13.75 1.67 -10.37
N GLN A 118 -13.11 2.81 -10.66
CA GLN A 118 -13.05 3.38 -12.01
C GLN A 118 -12.10 2.63 -12.95
N LEU A 119 -11.15 1.84 -12.42
CA LEU A 119 -10.14 1.10 -13.17
C LEU A 119 -9.20 2.01 -14.00
N GLU A 120 -8.95 3.23 -13.53
CA GLU A 120 -7.93 4.10 -14.10
C GLU A 120 -6.53 3.66 -13.70
N VAL A 121 -5.58 3.84 -14.61
CA VAL A 121 -4.16 3.51 -14.40
C VAL A 121 -3.35 4.76 -14.75
N ALA A 122 -2.55 5.24 -13.80
CA ALA A 122 -1.63 6.35 -14.01
C ALA A 122 -0.25 5.87 -14.49
N ASP A 123 0.52 6.76 -15.10
CA ASP A 123 1.89 6.50 -15.54
C ASP A 123 2.86 6.53 -14.34
N LEU A 124 3.11 5.36 -13.73
CA LEU A 124 3.96 5.25 -12.54
C LEU A 124 5.38 5.79 -12.78
N PRO A 125 6.10 5.45 -13.86
CA PRO A 125 7.42 6.01 -14.16
C PRO A 125 7.45 7.54 -14.21
N GLU A 126 6.46 8.18 -14.82
CA GLU A 126 6.39 9.64 -14.88
C GLU A 126 6.05 10.25 -13.53
N LEU A 127 5.14 9.65 -12.76
CA LEU A 127 4.85 10.08 -11.39
C LEU A 127 6.07 9.96 -10.48
N ALA A 128 6.83 8.86 -10.61
CA ALA A 128 8.09 8.66 -9.88
C ALA A 128 9.12 9.74 -10.25
N ARG A 129 9.29 10.04 -11.53
CA ARG A 129 10.20 11.11 -12.00
C ARG A 129 9.85 12.46 -11.35
N ILE A 130 8.56 12.80 -11.27
CA ILE A 130 8.11 14.06 -10.67
C ILE A 130 8.35 14.04 -9.14
N ALA A 131 7.98 12.95 -8.47
CA ALA A 131 8.17 12.80 -7.03
C ALA A 131 9.66 12.89 -6.65
N HIS A 132 10.52 12.13 -7.31
CA HIS A 132 11.95 12.10 -7.03
C HIS A 132 12.66 13.42 -7.36
N LYS A 133 12.23 14.15 -8.39
CA LYS A 133 12.72 15.52 -8.67
C LYS A 133 12.47 16.47 -7.50
N GLN A 134 11.38 16.29 -6.76
CA GLN A 134 11.04 17.06 -5.58
C GLN A 134 11.63 16.47 -4.28
N GLY A 135 12.28 15.29 -4.35
CA GLY A 135 12.83 14.59 -3.18
C GLY A 135 11.77 13.98 -2.26
N ILE A 136 10.61 13.60 -2.80
CA ILE A 136 9.50 12.97 -2.08
C ILE A 136 9.21 11.58 -2.62
N PRO A 137 8.66 10.66 -1.79
CA PRO A 137 8.36 9.29 -2.22
C PRO A 137 7.12 9.23 -3.13
N LEU A 138 7.16 8.29 -4.09
CA LEU A 138 5.99 7.75 -4.75
C LEU A 138 5.47 6.55 -3.96
N ILE A 139 4.26 6.66 -3.42
CA ILE A 139 3.61 5.64 -2.60
C ILE A 139 2.41 5.08 -3.36
N ALA A 140 2.39 3.76 -3.58
CA ALA A 140 1.34 3.10 -4.34
C ALA A 140 0.57 2.09 -3.48
N ASP A 141 -0.76 2.22 -3.45
CA ASP A 141 -1.62 1.13 -2.99
C ASP A 141 -1.75 0.10 -4.12
N THR A 142 -1.21 -1.06 -3.89
CA THR A 142 -1.15 -2.16 -4.85
C THR A 142 -2.11 -3.30 -4.49
N THR A 143 -3.11 -3.02 -3.67
CA THR A 143 -4.08 -4.03 -3.20
C THR A 143 -4.78 -4.75 -4.34
N PHE A 144 -5.04 -4.06 -5.47
CA PHE A 144 -5.78 -4.61 -6.60
C PHE A 144 -4.98 -5.61 -7.43
N ILE A 145 -3.66 -5.43 -7.53
CA ILE A 145 -2.75 -6.35 -8.23
C ILE A 145 -1.71 -6.84 -7.24
N PRO A 146 -1.62 -8.16 -6.98
CA PRO A 146 -0.62 -8.69 -6.07
C PRO A 146 0.81 -8.34 -6.51
N PHE A 147 1.68 -8.14 -5.56
CA PHE A 147 3.09 -7.83 -5.77
C PHE A 147 3.87 -8.94 -6.48
N THR A 148 3.29 -10.12 -6.65
CA THR A 148 3.87 -11.22 -7.43
C THR A 148 3.67 -11.07 -8.94
N GLU A 149 2.75 -10.19 -9.36
CA GLU A 149 2.38 -10.02 -10.76
C GLU A 149 3.16 -8.89 -11.47
N PHE A 150 3.87 -8.05 -10.72
CA PHE A 150 4.65 -6.94 -11.29
C PHE A 150 5.75 -6.47 -10.35
N ASP A 151 6.77 -5.82 -10.90
CA ASP A 151 7.86 -5.20 -10.15
C ASP A 151 7.58 -3.70 -9.94
N ALA A 152 7.03 -3.36 -8.77
CA ALA A 152 6.71 -1.98 -8.42
C ALA A 152 7.97 -1.10 -8.32
N ARG A 153 9.09 -1.66 -7.85
CA ARG A 153 10.37 -0.95 -7.75
C ARG A 153 10.89 -0.54 -9.12
N ALA A 154 10.79 -1.44 -10.11
CA ALA A 154 11.19 -1.14 -11.49
C ALA A 154 10.34 -0.03 -12.12
N LEU A 155 9.11 0.19 -11.62
CA LEU A 155 8.22 1.27 -12.03
C LEU A 155 8.41 2.57 -11.20
N GLY A 156 9.42 2.61 -10.31
CA GLY A 156 9.77 3.78 -9.53
C GLY A 156 8.98 3.98 -8.24
N VAL A 157 8.20 2.98 -7.81
CA VAL A 157 7.48 3.02 -6.52
C VAL A 157 8.48 2.84 -5.38
N ASP A 158 8.45 3.73 -4.40
CA ASP A 158 9.32 3.69 -3.22
C ASP A 158 8.72 2.86 -2.09
N LEU A 159 7.40 3.00 -1.89
CA LEU A 159 6.65 2.22 -0.91
C LEU A 159 5.36 1.66 -1.53
N GLN A 160 5.11 0.38 -1.32
CA GLN A 160 3.80 -0.20 -1.56
C GLN A 160 3.01 -0.26 -0.27
N VAL A 161 1.72 0.04 -0.35
CA VAL A 161 0.75 -0.29 0.69
C VAL A 161 -0.20 -1.35 0.14
N VAL A 162 -0.47 -2.37 0.94
CA VAL A 162 -1.32 -3.48 0.52
C VAL A 162 -2.34 -3.79 1.60
N SER A 163 -3.62 -3.84 1.25
CA SER A 163 -4.62 -4.50 2.10
C SER A 163 -4.50 -6.01 1.91
N SER A 164 -3.69 -6.65 2.73
CA SER A 164 -3.48 -8.10 2.67
C SER A 164 -4.73 -8.92 3.05
N THR A 165 -5.78 -8.24 3.52
CA THR A 165 -7.15 -8.78 3.69
C THR A 165 -7.72 -9.35 2.40
N LYS A 166 -7.31 -8.85 1.22
CA LYS A 166 -7.93 -9.15 -0.08
C LYS A 166 -7.32 -10.43 -0.68
N TYR A 167 -6.45 -10.29 -1.65
CA TYR A 167 -5.92 -11.46 -2.37
C TYR A 167 -4.99 -12.32 -1.52
N ILE A 168 -4.15 -11.71 -0.67
CA ILE A 168 -3.18 -12.45 0.16
C ILE A 168 -3.89 -13.38 1.13
N SER A 169 -4.92 -12.92 1.86
CA SER A 169 -5.62 -13.76 2.84
C SER A 169 -6.39 -14.94 2.24
N GLY A 170 -6.56 -14.96 0.91
CA GLY A 170 -7.21 -16.09 0.24
C GLY A 170 -8.73 -16.15 0.37
N GLY A 171 -9.39 -15.03 0.60
CA GLY A 171 -10.86 -14.96 0.69
C GLY A 171 -11.34 -14.27 1.96
N ALA A 172 -10.60 -13.25 2.40
CA ALA A 172 -10.88 -12.49 3.62
C ALA A 172 -10.94 -13.37 4.89
N THR A 173 -10.07 -14.37 4.97
CA THR A 173 -9.94 -15.27 6.14
C THR A 173 -9.38 -14.54 7.36
N SER A 174 -8.65 -13.44 7.12
CA SER A 174 -8.11 -12.55 8.16
C SER A 174 -7.96 -11.13 7.65
N LEU A 175 -8.05 -10.16 8.54
CA LEU A 175 -7.69 -8.77 8.24
C LEU A 175 -6.18 -8.60 8.28
N GLY A 176 -5.66 -7.69 7.44
CA GLY A 176 -4.25 -7.34 7.47
C GLY A 176 -3.90 -6.24 6.49
N GLY A 177 -2.73 -5.66 6.70
CA GLY A 177 -2.10 -4.69 5.82
C GLY A 177 -0.59 -4.85 5.82
N LEU A 178 0.05 -4.40 4.77
CA LEU A 178 1.50 -4.39 4.61
C LEU A 178 1.96 -3.02 4.14
N VAL A 179 3.12 -2.62 4.62
CA VAL A 179 3.98 -1.62 4.00
C VAL A 179 5.23 -2.34 3.52
N ILE A 180 5.50 -2.24 2.22
CA ILE A 180 6.67 -2.83 1.55
C ILE A 180 7.54 -1.66 1.13
N ASP A 181 8.72 -1.52 1.74
CA ASP A 181 9.65 -0.41 1.54
C ASP A 181 10.85 -0.88 0.72
N TYR A 182 11.16 -0.17 -0.35
CA TYR A 182 12.31 -0.46 -1.22
C TYR A 182 13.60 0.24 -0.80
N GLY A 183 13.57 1.03 0.28
CA GLY A 183 14.75 1.61 0.93
C GLY A 183 15.25 2.93 0.37
N THR A 184 14.49 3.58 -0.52
CA THR A 184 14.83 4.91 -1.06
C THR A 184 14.77 5.99 0.03
N PHE A 185 13.81 5.86 0.97
CA PHE A 185 13.56 6.80 2.07
C PHE A 185 13.62 6.07 3.42
N PRO A 186 14.81 5.66 3.90
CA PRO A 186 14.96 4.77 5.06
C PRO A 186 14.47 5.37 6.38
N GLU A 187 14.33 6.69 6.47
CA GLU A 187 13.75 7.38 7.63
C GLU A 187 12.27 7.05 7.82
N ILE A 188 11.53 6.74 6.74
CA ILE A 188 10.10 6.38 6.79
C ILE A 188 9.94 5.03 7.50
N ASP A 189 10.67 3.99 7.06
CA ASP A 189 10.64 2.66 7.69
C ASP A 189 11.07 2.73 9.15
N ARG A 190 12.14 3.48 9.45
CA ARG A 190 12.63 3.68 10.81
C ARG A 190 11.58 4.32 11.71
N LEU A 191 10.87 5.34 11.25
CA LEU A 191 9.82 5.99 12.02
C LEU A 191 8.62 5.05 12.23
N ILE A 192 8.22 4.33 11.19
CA ILE A 192 7.13 3.35 11.28
C ILE A 192 7.46 2.28 12.32
N LYS A 193 8.62 1.64 12.22
CA LYS A 193 8.98 0.50 13.08
C LYS A 193 9.31 0.88 14.50
N ASN A 194 10.05 1.98 14.69
CA ASN A 194 10.57 2.32 16.02
C ASN A 194 9.62 3.19 16.83
N GLU A 195 8.59 3.78 16.19
CA GLU A 195 7.72 4.73 16.87
C GLU A 195 6.23 4.49 16.58
N LEU A 196 5.80 4.61 15.31
CA LEU A 196 4.38 4.63 14.99
C LEU A 196 3.68 3.31 15.27
N LEU A 197 4.28 2.18 14.87
CA LEU A 197 3.71 0.86 15.12
C LEU A 197 3.54 0.58 16.62
N PHE A 198 4.50 1.03 17.42
CA PHE A 198 4.45 0.94 18.88
C PHE A 198 3.35 1.80 19.50
N ASN A 199 3.32 3.08 19.11
CA ASN A 199 2.49 4.07 19.75
C ASN A 199 1.03 3.98 19.31
N LEU A 200 0.78 3.68 18.03
CA LEU A 200 -0.57 3.53 17.49
C LEU A 200 -1.17 2.15 17.75
N GLY A 201 -0.34 1.14 18.04
CA GLY A 201 -0.79 -0.20 18.35
C GLY A 201 -1.46 -0.92 17.18
N ALA A 202 -1.13 -0.55 15.94
CA ALA A 202 -1.73 -1.09 14.72
C ALA A 202 -1.11 -2.42 14.26
N TYR A 203 -0.51 -3.19 15.17
CA TYR A 203 0.22 -4.43 14.89
C TYR A 203 -0.68 -5.55 14.37
N MET A 204 -0.10 -6.41 13.52
CA MET A 204 -0.74 -7.65 13.09
C MET A 204 -0.66 -8.70 14.20
N THR A 205 -1.75 -9.42 14.45
CA THR A 205 -1.74 -10.54 15.42
C THR A 205 -1.02 -11.75 14.82
N PRO A 206 -0.36 -12.59 15.66
CA PRO A 206 0.29 -13.82 15.17
C PRO A 206 -0.66 -14.76 14.44
N HIS A 207 -1.91 -14.85 14.90
CA HIS A 207 -2.93 -15.65 14.21
C HIS A 207 -3.23 -15.14 12.80
N ALA A 208 -3.39 -13.82 12.63
CA ALA A 208 -3.59 -13.22 11.31
C ALA A 208 -2.37 -13.43 10.41
N ALA A 209 -1.15 -13.24 10.93
CA ALA A 209 0.09 -13.48 10.19
C ALA A 209 0.21 -14.93 9.72
N TYR A 210 -0.14 -15.91 10.57
CA TYR A 210 -0.18 -17.32 10.19
C TYR A 210 -1.16 -17.58 9.05
N MET A 211 -2.41 -17.11 9.19
CA MET A 211 -3.43 -17.27 8.15
C MET A 211 -3.02 -16.64 6.82
N GLN A 212 -2.39 -15.48 6.86
CA GLN A 212 -1.92 -14.79 5.65
C GLN A 212 -0.69 -15.47 5.05
N THR A 213 0.18 -16.07 5.86
CA THR A 213 1.28 -16.90 5.38
C THR A 213 0.77 -18.08 4.57
N LEU A 214 -0.29 -18.77 5.05
CA LEU A 214 -0.94 -19.82 4.28
C LEU A 214 -1.56 -19.30 2.97
N GLY A 215 -2.14 -18.10 3.01
CA GLY A 215 -2.71 -17.46 1.83
C GLY A 215 -1.69 -17.15 0.74
N LEU A 216 -0.44 -16.81 1.11
CA LEU A 216 0.66 -16.58 0.17
C LEU A 216 0.99 -17.82 -0.67
N GLU A 217 0.85 -19.04 -0.10
CA GLU A 217 1.18 -20.29 -0.80
C GLU A 217 0.35 -20.52 -2.07
N THR A 218 -0.83 -19.94 -2.14
CA THR A 218 -1.78 -20.13 -3.25
C THR A 218 -2.11 -18.82 -3.98
N LEU A 219 -1.43 -17.71 -3.64
CA LEU A 219 -1.77 -16.37 -4.14
C LEU A 219 -1.81 -16.33 -5.67
N ASP A 220 -0.73 -16.72 -6.33
CA ASP A 220 -0.58 -16.64 -7.78
C ASP A 220 -1.62 -17.52 -8.52
N ALA A 221 -1.82 -18.77 -8.04
CA ALA A 221 -2.79 -19.68 -8.62
C ALA A 221 -4.22 -19.12 -8.54
N ARG A 222 -4.60 -18.56 -7.39
CA ARG A 222 -5.94 -17.96 -7.18
C ARG A 222 -6.11 -16.69 -8.00
N TYR A 223 -5.11 -15.82 -7.99
CA TYR A 223 -5.18 -14.55 -8.72
C TYR A 223 -5.28 -14.78 -10.23
N LYS A 224 -4.47 -15.69 -10.78
CA LYS A 224 -4.52 -16.04 -12.20
C LYS A 224 -5.91 -16.52 -12.63
N VAL A 225 -6.53 -17.42 -11.88
CA VAL A 225 -7.89 -17.89 -12.19
C VAL A 225 -8.91 -16.74 -12.12
N GLN A 226 -8.79 -15.86 -11.13
CA GLN A 226 -9.70 -14.71 -10.98
C GLN A 226 -9.52 -13.70 -12.12
N ALA A 227 -8.29 -13.38 -12.50
CA ALA A 227 -7.98 -12.48 -13.61
C ALA A 227 -8.48 -13.02 -14.94
N ASP A 228 -8.24 -14.32 -15.24
CA ASP A 228 -8.73 -14.98 -16.45
C ASP A 228 -10.26 -14.99 -16.52
N ASN A 229 -10.93 -15.28 -15.42
CA ASN A 229 -12.39 -15.27 -15.35
C ASN A 229 -12.96 -13.85 -15.53
N SER A 230 -12.32 -12.86 -14.94
CA SER A 230 -12.70 -11.45 -15.08
C SER A 230 -12.61 -11.00 -16.53
N LEU A 231 -11.51 -11.32 -17.23
CA LEU A 231 -11.34 -11.00 -18.65
C LEU A 231 -12.38 -11.70 -19.55
N ARG A 232 -12.63 -12.99 -19.28
CA ARG A 232 -13.68 -13.76 -20.02
C ARG A 232 -15.06 -13.14 -19.82
N LEU A 233 -15.39 -12.78 -18.57
CA LEU A 233 -16.65 -12.12 -18.25
C LEU A 233 -16.77 -10.76 -18.97
N ALA A 234 -15.73 -9.93 -18.95
CA ALA A 234 -15.70 -8.64 -19.61
C ALA A 234 -15.92 -8.76 -21.12
N ARG A 235 -15.27 -9.72 -21.78
CA ARG A 235 -15.46 -10.04 -23.22
C ARG A 235 -16.88 -10.52 -23.52
N MET A 236 -17.41 -11.42 -22.68
CA MET A 236 -18.81 -11.90 -22.81
C MET A 236 -19.80 -10.72 -22.70
N LEU A 237 -19.66 -9.87 -21.67
CA LEU A 237 -20.53 -8.70 -21.50
C LEU A 237 -20.45 -7.76 -22.68
N LYS A 238 -19.25 -7.49 -23.22
CA LYS A 238 -19.06 -6.64 -24.41
C LYS A 238 -19.75 -7.18 -25.65
N SER A 239 -19.98 -8.49 -25.76
CA SER A 239 -20.68 -9.12 -26.90
C SER A 239 -22.21 -9.04 -26.80
N LEU A 240 -22.77 -8.67 -25.64
CA LEU A 240 -24.21 -8.63 -25.44
C LEU A 240 -24.82 -7.32 -25.98
N PRO A 241 -25.87 -7.38 -26.85
CA PRO A 241 -26.49 -6.19 -27.44
C PRO A 241 -27.08 -5.22 -26.41
N GLN A 242 -27.43 -5.70 -25.22
CA GLN A 242 -28.02 -4.91 -24.15
C GLN A 242 -26.95 -4.08 -23.37
N ILE A 243 -25.67 -4.42 -23.52
CA ILE A 243 -24.56 -3.75 -22.82
C ILE A 243 -24.00 -2.66 -23.71
N LYS A 244 -24.14 -1.42 -23.28
CA LYS A 244 -23.70 -0.25 -24.04
C LYS A 244 -22.17 -0.08 -23.98
N ASN A 245 -21.57 -0.32 -22.83
CA ASN A 245 -20.13 -0.17 -22.63
C ASN A 245 -19.63 -1.11 -21.50
N VAL A 246 -18.40 -1.58 -21.62
CA VAL A 246 -17.68 -2.33 -20.60
C VAL A 246 -16.34 -1.65 -20.35
N GLY A 247 -16.16 -1.06 -19.16
CA GLY A 247 -14.88 -0.54 -18.71
C GLY A 247 -14.03 -1.67 -18.13
N TYR A 248 -12.95 -2.02 -18.81
CA TYR A 248 -12.00 -3.03 -18.35
C TYR A 248 -10.61 -2.75 -18.95
N ILE A 249 -9.56 -2.79 -18.12
CA ILE A 249 -8.20 -2.33 -18.47
C ILE A 249 -7.63 -3.03 -19.71
N ALA A 250 -7.98 -4.30 -19.93
CA ALA A 250 -7.45 -5.11 -21.03
C ALA A 250 -8.42 -5.23 -22.25
N LEU A 251 -9.41 -4.36 -22.39
CA LEU A 251 -10.35 -4.28 -23.52
C LEU A 251 -10.24 -2.96 -24.27
#